data_777fc7f528d54c30695cb4b2b30925f0
#
_entry.id   777fc7f528d54c30695cb4b2b30925f0
#
_cell.length_a   1.000
_cell.length_b   1.000
_cell.length_c   1.000
_cell.angle_alpha   90.00
_cell.angle_beta   90.00
_cell.angle_gamma   90.00
#
_symmetry.space_group_name_H-M   'P 1'
#
loop_
_entity.id
_entity.type
_entity.pdbx_description
1 polymer ?
#
loop_
_entity_poly.entity_id
_entity_poly.type
_entity_poly.pdbx_seq_one_letter_code
_entity_poly.pdbx_strand_id
1 'polypeptide(L)'
;MKLLPKLLAATSIFAATAAIAGPPVTVTFKNQATAEATYTIVTSNETSTYANASPKPTTKRPAGTNDVYTVTSLISPDVNYANVRYKIGSKTCVFSTTFVNALQPGGYKIPQWNKTATASGGAICTATIPLPT
;
A
#
# COMPACT_ATOMS: atom_id res chain seq x y z
N MET A 1 24.47 49.18 35.06
CA MET A 1 23.16 48.52 34.85
C MET A 1 23.19 47.76 33.52
N LYS A 2 23.28 46.45 33.57
CA LYS A 2 23.30 45.62 32.35
C LYS A 2 21.88 45.23 32.03
N LEU A 3 21.34 45.72 30.92
CA LEU A 3 20.10 45.27 30.36
C LEU A 3 20.35 43.91 29.72
N LEU A 4 19.79 42.84 30.31
CA LEU A 4 19.75 41.55 29.67
C LEU A 4 18.74 41.62 28.50
N PRO A 5 19.16 41.31 27.28
CA PRO A 5 18.19 41.20 26.20
C PRO A 5 17.26 40.05 26.51
N LYS A 6 16.00 40.36 26.62
CA LYS A 6 14.96 39.32 26.65
C LYS A 6 15.03 38.62 25.31
N LEU A 7 15.59 37.42 25.29
CA LEU A 7 15.46 36.52 24.16
C LEU A 7 13.98 36.15 24.05
N LEU A 8 13.26 36.77 23.15
CA LEU A 8 11.99 36.28 22.69
C LEU A 8 12.29 35.01 21.88
N ALA A 9 12.19 33.84 22.54
CA ALA A 9 12.12 32.59 21.82
C ALA A 9 10.79 32.58 21.06
N ALA A 10 10.84 32.92 19.78
CA ALA A 10 9.73 32.68 18.88
C ALA A 10 9.63 31.17 18.73
N THR A 11 8.79 30.55 19.52
CA THR A 11 8.34 29.16 19.26
C THR A 11 7.51 29.24 18.00
N SER A 12 8.11 28.94 16.86
CA SER A 12 7.39 28.64 15.64
C SER A 12 6.68 27.32 15.89
N ILE A 13 5.38 27.38 16.16
CA ILE A 13 4.52 26.21 16.15
C ILE A 13 4.41 25.82 14.68
N PHE A 14 5.23 24.85 14.25
CA PHE A 14 4.94 24.11 13.04
C PHE A 14 3.67 23.32 13.32
N ALA A 15 2.53 23.81 12.85
CA ALA A 15 1.38 22.97 12.69
C ALA A 15 1.82 21.86 11.73
N ALA A 16 2.18 20.70 12.28
CA ALA A 16 2.34 19.50 11.48
C ALA A 16 1.00 19.28 10.81
N THR A 17 0.89 19.64 9.52
CA THR A 17 -0.20 19.17 8.69
C THR A 17 -0.05 17.66 8.70
N ALA A 18 -0.94 16.96 9.44
CA ALA A 18 -1.01 15.52 9.41
C ALA A 18 -1.06 15.11 7.95
N ALA A 19 -0.10 14.29 7.51
CA ALA A 19 -0.10 13.74 6.17
C ALA A 19 -1.48 13.12 5.92
N ILE A 20 -2.20 13.65 4.93
CA ILE A 20 -3.55 13.21 4.61
C ILE A 20 -3.42 11.94 3.79
N ALA A 21 -3.39 10.80 4.47
CA ALA A 21 -3.34 9.49 3.86
C ALA A 21 -4.67 8.77 4.04
N GLY A 22 -5.06 7.99 3.05
CA GLY A 22 -6.12 7.00 3.19
C GLY A 22 -5.68 5.86 4.13
N PRO A 23 -6.60 4.97 4.53
CA PRO A 23 -6.24 3.82 5.35
C PRO A 23 -5.20 2.95 4.66
N PRO A 24 -4.24 2.41 5.41
CA PRO A 24 -3.19 1.58 4.83
C PRO A 24 -3.76 0.29 4.24
N VAL A 25 -3.19 -0.13 3.12
CA VAL A 25 -3.47 -1.44 2.52
C VAL A 25 -2.40 -2.41 3.00
N THR A 26 -2.78 -3.40 3.79
CA THR A 26 -1.87 -4.49 4.17
C THR A 26 -1.94 -5.59 3.11
N VAL A 27 -0.80 -5.86 2.50
CA VAL A 27 -0.63 -6.95 1.54
C VAL A 27 0.04 -8.11 2.25
N THR A 28 -0.59 -9.28 2.20
CA THR A 28 0.02 -10.54 2.60
C THR A 28 0.12 -11.42 1.35
N PHE A 29 1.31 -11.52 0.80
CA PHE A 29 1.58 -12.43 -0.31
C PHE A 29 1.95 -13.80 0.24
N LYS A 30 1.26 -14.83 -0.21
CA LYS A 30 1.52 -16.22 0.15
C LYS A 30 1.98 -16.98 -1.09
N ASN A 31 3.23 -17.40 -1.10
CA ASN A 31 3.73 -18.27 -2.17
C ASN A 31 3.33 -19.72 -1.87
N GLN A 32 2.19 -20.13 -2.38
CA GLN A 32 1.68 -21.52 -2.25
C GLN A 32 2.16 -22.44 -3.37
N ALA A 33 3.02 -21.95 -4.26
CA ALA A 33 3.62 -22.75 -5.32
C ALA A 33 4.81 -23.58 -4.79
N THR A 34 5.29 -24.46 -5.63
CA THR A 34 6.46 -25.33 -5.34
C THR A 34 7.78 -24.71 -5.78
N ALA A 35 7.76 -23.50 -6.35
CA ALA A 35 8.93 -22.78 -6.83
C ALA A 35 8.97 -21.35 -6.24
N GLU A 36 10.13 -20.73 -6.32
CA GLU A 36 10.36 -19.37 -5.86
C GLU A 36 9.57 -18.36 -6.68
N ALA A 37 8.94 -17.41 -6.00
CA ALA A 37 8.26 -16.26 -6.61
C ALA A 37 9.17 -15.03 -6.60
N THR A 38 9.13 -14.27 -7.69
CA THR A 38 9.87 -13.01 -7.83
C THR A 38 8.90 -11.84 -7.88
N TYR A 39 9.09 -10.88 -6.98
CA TYR A 39 8.38 -9.60 -7.05
C TYR A 39 8.90 -8.80 -8.25
N THR A 40 8.00 -8.32 -9.10
CA THR A 40 8.36 -7.56 -10.31
C THR A 40 7.55 -6.29 -10.40
N ILE A 41 8.12 -5.29 -11.06
CA ILE A 41 7.50 -3.98 -11.29
C ILE A 41 7.48 -3.72 -12.78
N VAL A 42 6.31 -3.49 -13.36
CA VAL A 42 6.11 -3.25 -14.79
C VAL A 42 5.36 -1.95 -15.03
N THR A 43 4.34 -1.64 -14.22
CA THR A 43 3.49 -0.47 -14.41
C THR A 43 3.86 0.67 -13.46
N SER A 44 3.39 1.88 -13.77
CA SER A 44 3.57 3.05 -12.90
C SER A 44 2.87 2.88 -11.54
N ASN A 45 1.71 2.23 -11.52
CA ASN A 45 0.99 1.94 -10.27
C ASN A 45 1.76 0.96 -9.39
N GLU A 46 2.42 -0.03 -9.99
CA GLU A 46 3.30 -0.96 -9.26
C GLU A 46 4.54 -0.25 -8.71
N THR A 47 5.11 0.69 -9.46
CA THR A 47 6.21 1.55 -9.01
C THR A 47 5.81 2.39 -7.80
N SER A 48 4.65 3.03 -7.84
CA SER A 48 4.11 3.82 -6.73
C SER A 48 3.81 2.95 -5.51
N THR A 49 3.26 1.77 -5.72
CA THR A 49 3.01 0.79 -4.64
C THR A 49 4.30 0.42 -3.93
N TYR A 50 5.35 0.11 -4.67
CA TYR A 50 6.65 -0.20 -4.09
C TYR A 50 7.23 0.98 -3.30
N ALA A 51 7.16 2.18 -3.85
CA ALA A 51 7.65 3.38 -3.19
C ALA A 51 6.94 3.64 -1.84
N ASN A 52 5.65 3.33 -1.76
CA ASN A 52 4.79 3.54 -0.58
C ASN A 52 4.70 2.32 0.34
N ALA A 53 5.41 1.25 0.05
CA ALA A 53 5.40 0.03 0.86
C ALA A 53 6.40 0.09 2.01
N SER A 54 5.98 -0.40 3.17
CA SER A 54 6.84 -0.54 4.35
C SER A 54 6.45 -1.82 5.13
N PRO A 55 7.40 -2.71 5.42
CA PRO A 55 8.73 -2.80 4.79
C PRO A 55 8.62 -3.00 3.26
N LYS A 56 9.71 -2.82 2.54
CA LYS A 56 9.69 -3.08 1.09
C LYS A 56 9.42 -4.55 0.81
N PRO A 57 8.63 -4.90 -0.23
CA PRO A 57 8.47 -6.28 -0.63
C PRO A 57 9.81 -6.95 -0.90
N THR A 58 9.95 -8.18 -0.46
CA THR A 58 11.15 -8.97 -0.73
C THR A 58 11.16 -9.40 -2.19
N THR A 59 12.27 -9.21 -2.88
CA THR A 59 12.36 -9.51 -4.32
C THR A 59 12.10 -10.97 -4.61
N LYS A 60 12.60 -11.89 -3.76
CA LYS A 60 12.44 -13.33 -3.93
C LYS A 60 11.78 -13.94 -2.72
N ARG A 61 10.71 -14.72 -2.96
CA ARG A 61 10.00 -15.47 -1.95
C ARG A 61 10.08 -16.96 -2.24
N PRO A 62 10.79 -17.74 -1.40
CA PRO A 62 10.82 -19.18 -1.55
C PRO A 62 9.43 -19.81 -1.49
N ALA A 63 9.30 -21.00 -2.06
CA ALA A 63 8.08 -21.78 -1.98
C ALA A 63 7.61 -21.95 -0.53
N GLY A 64 6.31 -21.82 -0.29
CA GLY A 64 5.70 -21.99 1.02
C GLY A 64 5.94 -20.84 2.00
N THR A 65 6.56 -19.72 1.60
CA THR A 65 6.80 -18.56 2.45
C THR A 65 5.84 -17.43 2.16
N ASN A 66 5.69 -16.53 3.15
CA ASN A 66 4.83 -15.36 3.06
C ASN A 66 5.66 -14.08 3.11
N ASP A 67 5.14 -13.02 2.49
CA ASP A 67 5.65 -11.66 2.62
C ASP A 67 4.52 -10.75 3.08
N VAL A 68 4.80 -9.86 4.03
CA VAL A 68 3.80 -8.93 4.58
C VAL A 68 4.37 -7.52 4.54
N TYR A 69 3.63 -6.61 3.95
CA TYR A 69 3.98 -5.20 3.90
C TYR A 69 2.73 -4.32 3.85
N THR A 70 2.89 -3.08 4.24
CA THR A 70 1.80 -2.11 4.26
C THR A 70 2.07 -1.01 3.26
N VAL A 71 1.07 -0.68 2.45
CA VAL A 71 1.14 0.36 1.43
C VAL A 71 0.28 1.53 1.89
N THR A 72 0.87 2.71 2.00
CA THR A 72 0.17 3.93 2.39
C THR A 72 0.47 5.02 1.37
N SER A 73 -0.54 5.40 0.60
CA SER A 73 -0.44 6.51 -0.35
C SER A 73 -0.79 7.83 0.33
N LEU A 74 0.00 8.86 0.09
CA LEU A 74 -0.22 10.21 0.60
C LEU A 74 -1.01 11.10 -0.38
N ILE A 75 -1.77 10.51 -1.29
CA ILE A 75 -2.50 11.24 -2.32
C ILE A 75 -3.76 11.89 -1.74
N SER A 76 -4.52 11.14 -0.93
CA SER A 76 -5.81 11.54 -0.41
C SER A 76 -6.22 10.69 0.78
N PRO A 77 -6.96 11.24 1.77
CA PRO A 77 -7.54 10.44 2.84
C PRO A 77 -8.66 9.51 2.35
N ASP A 78 -9.16 9.74 1.16
CA ASP A 78 -10.31 9.04 0.61
C ASP A 78 -9.93 7.95 -0.42
N VAL A 79 -8.65 7.81 -0.73
CA VAL A 79 -8.17 6.86 -1.74
C VAL A 79 -6.85 6.25 -1.31
N ASN A 80 -6.75 4.95 -1.43
CA ASN A 80 -5.48 4.23 -1.40
C ASN A 80 -5.54 3.02 -2.31
N TYR A 81 -4.39 2.57 -2.78
CA TYR A 81 -4.31 1.38 -3.63
C TYR A 81 -2.99 0.66 -3.46
N ALA A 82 -3.00 -0.63 -3.77
CA ALA A 82 -1.80 -1.43 -3.91
C ALA A 82 -1.92 -2.30 -5.16
N ASN A 83 -0.93 -2.21 -6.04
CA ASN A 83 -0.80 -3.06 -7.22
C ASN A 83 0.53 -3.79 -7.13
N VAL A 84 0.50 -5.11 -7.09
CA VAL A 84 1.68 -5.93 -6.93
C VAL A 84 1.71 -7.07 -7.95
N ARG A 85 2.90 -7.40 -8.41
CA ARG A 85 3.12 -8.43 -9.42
C ARG A 85 4.17 -9.42 -8.95
N TYR A 86 3.84 -10.70 -9.07
CA TYR A 86 4.74 -11.80 -8.77
C TYR A 86 4.82 -12.75 -9.95
N LYS A 87 6.02 -13.22 -10.23
CA LYS A 87 6.29 -14.18 -11.31
C LYS A 87 6.93 -15.45 -10.76
N ILE A 88 6.49 -16.57 -11.30
CA ILE A 88 7.11 -17.88 -11.09
C ILE A 88 7.33 -18.51 -12.47
N GLY A 89 8.54 -18.46 -13.00
CA GLY A 89 8.82 -18.87 -14.38
C GLY A 89 8.00 -18.07 -15.37
N SER A 90 7.20 -18.74 -16.21
CA SER A 90 6.28 -18.12 -17.16
C SER A 90 4.93 -17.69 -16.56
N LYS A 91 4.67 -18.05 -15.30
CA LYS A 91 3.42 -17.76 -14.60
C LYS A 91 3.51 -16.37 -13.96
N THR A 92 2.42 -15.62 -14.02
CA THR A 92 2.34 -14.29 -13.42
C THR A 92 1.02 -14.10 -12.69
N CYS A 93 1.10 -13.56 -11.47
CA CYS A 93 -0.05 -13.07 -10.71
C CYS A 93 0.06 -11.57 -10.51
N VAL A 94 -1.00 -10.85 -10.83
CA VAL A 94 -1.14 -9.42 -10.51
C VAL A 94 -2.29 -9.24 -9.55
N PHE A 95 -2.00 -8.68 -8.39
CA PHE A 95 -3.01 -8.40 -7.37
C PHE A 95 -3.20 -6.89 -7.29
N SER A 96 -4.45 -6.46 -7.28
CA SER A 96 -4.81 -5.06 -7.12
C SER A 96 -5.83 -4.92 -6.01
N THR A 97 -5.59 -4.00 -5.11
CA THR A 97 -6.52 -3.61 -4.06
C THR A 97 -6.68 -2.11 -4.09
N THR A 98 -7.92 -1.65 -4.07
CA THR A 98 -8.24 -0.22 -3.99
C THR A 98 -9.17 0.04 -2.81
N PHE A 99 -8.90 1.13 -2.14
CA PHE A 99 -9.80 1.76 -1.18
C PHE A 99 -10.31 3.07 -1.74
N VAL A 100 -11.61 3.28 -1.70
CA VAL A 100 -12.24 4.55 -2.02
C VAL A 100 -13.29 4.86 -0.96
N ASN A 101 -13.19 6.03 -0.38
CA ASN A 101 -14.22 6.55 0.50
C ASN A 101 -15.22 7.32 -0.34
N ALA A 102 -16.25 6.62 -0.82
CA ALA A 102 -17.16 7.10 -1.83
C ALA A 102 -18.21 8.07 -1.26
N LEU A 103 -18.27 9.28 -1.81
CA LEU A 103 -19.26 10.27 -1.45
C LEU A 103 -20.66 9.82 -1.90
N GLN A 104 -21.61 9.86 -0.97
CA GLN A 104 -23.00 9.50 -1.19
C GLN A 104 -23.90 10.74 -1.26
N PRO A 105 -25.10 10.62 -1.86
CA PRO A 105 -26.14 11.66 -1.74
C PRO A 105 -26.41 11.98 -0.27
N GLY A 106 -26.42 13.26 0.09
CA GLY A 106 -26.57 13.70 1.48
C GLY A 106 -25.26 14.06 2.18
N GLY A 107 -24.11 13.95 1.50
CA GLY A 107 -22.82 14.45 1.95
C GLY A 107 -22.03 13.52 2.88
N TYR A 108 -22.44 12.27 3.08
CA TYR A 108 -21.70 11.27 3.82
C TYR A 108 -20.88 10.38 2.89
N LYS A 109 -19.86 9.73 3.43
CA LYS A 109 -18.95 8.84 2.68
C LYS A 109 -19.08 7.41 3.17
N ILE A 110 -19.02 6.47 2.22
CA ILE A 110 -19.01 5.03 2.52
C ILE A 110 -17.68 4.43 2.05
N PRO A 111 -16.90 3.78 2.95
CA PRO A 111 -15.69 3.09 2.57
C PRO A 111 -15.99 1.91 1.63
N GLN A 112 -15.28 1.85 0.52
CA GLN A 112 -15.39 0.76 -0.45
C GLN A 112 -14.02 0.15 -0.71
N TRP A 113 -13.92 -1.16 -0.55
CA TRP A 113 -12.74 -1.94 -0.86
C TRP A 113 -13.00 -2.83 -2.07
N ASN A 114 -12.11 -2.77 -3.06
CA ASN A 114 -12.13 -3.65 -4.20
C ASN A 114 -10.82 -4.42 -4.28
N LYS A 115 -10.89 -5.65 -4.78
CA LYS A 115 -9.73 -6.48 -5.03
C LYS A 115 -9.86 -7.18 -6.38
N THR A 116 -8.75 -7.39 -7.03
CA THR A 116 -8.67 -8.25 -8.22
C THR A 116 -7.41 -9.10 -8.14
N ALA A 117 -7.51 -10.28 -8.73
CA ALA A 117 -6.36 -11.15 -8.97
C ALA A 117 -6.41 -11.57 -10.43
N THR A 118 -5.38 -11.20 -11.18
CA THR A 118 -5.25 -11.51 -12.60
C THR A 118 -4.14 -12.51 -12.79
N ALA A 119 -4.46 -13.65 -13.39
CA ALA A 119 -3.54 -14.74 -13.65
C ALA A 119 -3.16 -14.79 -15.12
N SER A 120 -1.91 -15.07 -15.43
CA SER A 120 -1.43 -15.33 -16.79
C SER A 120 -0.35 -16.40 -16.80
N GLY A 121 -0.14 -17.02 -17.97
CA GLY A 121 0.85 -18.09 -18.13
C GLY A 121 0.48 -19.39 -17.41
N GLY A 122 -0.80 -19.64 -17.13
CA GLY A 122 -1.26 -20.82 -16.39
C GLY A 122 -1.13 -20.69 -14.87
N ALA A 123 -1.02 -19.47 -14.34
CA ALA A 123 -1.01 -19.22 -12.91
C ALA A 123 -2.41 -19.43 -12.29
N ILE A 124 -2.43 -19.82 -11.02
CA ILE A 124 -3.62 -19.81 -10.18
C ILE A 124 -3.40 -18.76 -9.10
N CYS A 125 -4.16 -17.66 -9.18
CA CYS A 125 -3.97 -16.51 -8.30
C CYS A 125 -5.29 -16.19 -7.59
N THR A 126 -5.23 -16.07 -6.28
CA THR A 126 -6.40 -15.76 -5.46
C THR A 126 -6.07 -14.61 -4.51
N ALA A 127 -6.96 -13.63 -4.43
CA ALA A 127 -6.86 -12.54 -3.47
C ALA A 127 -8.02 -12.56 -2.49
N THR A 128 -7.71 -12.38 -1.21
CA THR A 128 -8.71 -12.17 -0.16
C THR A 128 -8.53 -10.79 0.44
N ILE A 129 -9.63 -10.10 0.73
CA ILE A 129 -9.61 -8.87 1.50
C ILE A 129 -9.84 -9.25 2.95
N PRO A 130 -8.98 -8.84 3.90
CA PRO A 130 -9.32 -8.92 5.31
C PRO A 130 -10.56 -8.06 5.55
N LEU A 131 -11.50 -8.57 6.33
CA LEU A 131 -12.64 -7.78 6.77
C LEU A 131 -12.11 -6.59 7.57
N PRO A 132 -12.66 -5.37 7.37
CA PRO A 132 -12.32 -4.25 8.22
C PRO A 132 -12.69 -4.60 9.65
N THR A 133 -11.71 -4.50 10.53
CA THR A 133 -11.92 -4.62 11.96
C THR A 133 -12.49 -3.32 12.52
#